data_f98fb55f6cb7ee97e00b74b8e39ba905
#
_entry.id   f98fb55f6cb7ee97e00b74b8e39ba905
#
_cell.length_a   1.000
_cell.length_b   1.000
_cell.length_c   1.000
_cell.angle_alpha   90.00
_cell.angle_beta   90.00
_cell.angle_gamma   90.00
#
_symmetry.space_group_name_H-M   'P 1'
#
loop_
_entity.id
_entity.type
_entity.pdbx_description
1 polymer ?
#
loop_
_entity_poly.entity_id
_entity_poly.type
_entity_poly.pdbx_seq_one_letter_code
_entity_poly.pdbx_strand_id
1 'polypeptide(L)'
;PYFAPPRVERSEEGTWSLDARADRLYATMSEVVRQHLVADVPVGLLLSGGLDSSVVAALARRHGPVRTLSMGFADSGLDERPFGRAVSEHLGTDHEEIVIRPEEIVGSVEEAAWYVDDLFGDWGVVTTMLLYRKCRDAGVKVVLVGEGSDEVFGGYPDFASAGGAE
;
A
#
# COMPACT_ATOMS: atom_id res chain seq x y z
N PRO A 1 -2.72 22.02 -15.66
CA PRO A 1 -2.53 20.72 -15.02
C PRO A 1 -2.45 19.64 -16.09
N TYR A 2 -1.55 18.67 -15.92
CA TYR A 2 -1.40 17.54 -16.84
C TYR A 2 -2.58 16.57 -16.79
N PHE A 3 -3.24 16.52 -15.66
CA PHE A 3 -4.36 15.65 -15.38
C PHE A 3 -5.33 16.35 -14.42
N ALA A 4 -6.60 16.21 -14.70
CA ALA A 4 -7.68 16.50 -13.78
C ALA A 4 -8.54 15.24 -13.67
N PRO A 5 -8.85 14.76 -12.48
CA PRO A 5 -9.74 13.61 -12.35
C PRO A 5 -11.07 13.95 -13.04
N PRO A 6 -11.63 12.99 -13.80
CA PRO A 6 -12.92 13.21 -14.45
C PRO A 6 -13.98 13.49 -13.38
N ARG A 7 -14.80 14.51 -13.61
CA ARG A 7 -16.00 14.69 -12.80
C ARG A 7 -17.01 13.64 -13.21
N VAL A 8 -17.32 12.74 -12.30
CA VAL A 8 -18.41 11.77 -12.52
C VAL A 8 -19.74 12.53 -12.37
N GLU A 9 -20.52 12.61 -13.44
CA GLU A 9 -21.89 13.11 -13.35
C GLU A 9 -22.77 12.04 -12.70
N ARG A 10 -23.59 12.43 -11.73
CA ARG A 10 -24.53 11.52 -11.02
C ARG A 10 -25.48 10.74 -11.96
N SER A 11 -25.66 11.21 -13.20
CA SER A 11 -26.46 10.53 -14.22
C SER A 11 -25.90 9.16 -14.67
N GLU A 12 -24.63 8.86 -14.42
CA GLU A 12 -24.03 7.56 -14.71
C GLU A 12 -24.13 6.57 -13.51
N GLU A 13 -24.54 7.06 -12.34
CA GLU A 13 -24.80 6.23 -11.18
C GLU A 13 -26.04 5.35 -11.44
N GLY A 14 -25.83 4.05 -11.59
CA GLY A 14 -26.92 3.08 -11.66
C GLY A 14 -27.04 2.29 -12.96
N THR A 15 -26.29 2.58 -14.00
CA THR A 15 -26.35 1.84 -15.26
C THR A 15 -25.61 0.50 -15.25
N TRP A 16 -24.70 0.30 -14.28
CA TRP A 16 -23.85 -0.89 -14.21
C TRP A 16 -24.17 -1.75 -13.01
N SER A 17 -24.31 -3.06 -13.23
CA SER A 17 -24.39 -4.02 -12.12
C SER A 17 -23.07 -3.99 -11.30
N LEU A 18 -23.14 -4.48 -10.05
CA LEU A 18 -21.96 -4.61 -9.19
C LEU A 18 -20.88 -5.46 -9.86
N ASP A 19 -21.27 -6.57 -10.47
CA ASP A 19 -20.36 -7.48 -11.17
C ASP A 19 -19.65 -6.78 -12.34
N ALA A 20 -20.40 -6.01 -13.14
CA ALA A 20 -19.80 -5.27 -14.26
C ALA A 20 -18.80 -4.19 -13.79
N ARG A 21 -19.07 -3.55 -12.64
CA ARG A 21 -18.14 -2.60 -12.01
C ARG A 21 -16.89 -3.32 -11.50
N ALA A 22 -17.06 -4.47 -10.84
CA ALA A 22 -15.97 -5.29 -10.35
C ALA A 22 -15.07 -5.79 -11.48
N ASP A 23 -15.63 -6.29 -12.57
CA ASP A 23 -14.88 -6.75 -13.73
C ASP A 23 -14.07 -5.62 -14.38
N ARG A 24 -14.67 -4.44 -14.50
CA ARG A 24 -13.96 -3.27 -15.04
C ARG A 24 -12.84 -2.80 -14.13
N LEU A 25 -13.10 -2.74 -12.82
CA LEU A 25 -12.08 -2.39 -11.83
C LEU A 25 -10.92 -3.38 -11.88
N TYR A 26 -11.23 -4.67 -11.87
CA TYR A 26 -10.25 -5.74 -11.98
C TYR A 26 -9.38 -5.61 -13.23
N ALA A 27 -9.99 -5.40 -14.39
CA ALA A 27 -9.27 -5.25 -15.66
C ALA A 27 -8.35 -4.01 -15.63
N THR A 28 -8.86 -2.89 -15.11
CA THR A 28 -8.09 -1.64 -14.98
C THR A 28 -6.92 -1.81 -14.02
N MET A 29 -7.15 -2.34 -12.82
CA MET A 29 -6.10 -2.55 -11.83
C MET A 29 -5.05 -3.55 -12.31
N SER A 30 -5.47 -4.64 -12.97
CA SER A 30 -4.54 -5.62 -13.53
C SER A 30 -3.59 -5.00 -14.55
N GLU A 31 -4.09 -4.15 -15.43
CA GLU A 31 -3.25 -3.46 -16.42
C GLU A 31 -2.33 -2.43 -15.77
N VAL A 32 -2.84 -1.65 -14.81
CA VAL A 32 -2.04 -0.67 -14.07
C VAL A 32 -0.91 -1.35 -13.29
N VAL A 33 -1.21 -2.43 -12.57
CA VAL A 33 -0.19 -3.19 -11.83
C VAL A 33 0.85 -3.76 -12.81
N ARG A 34 0.42 -4.33 -13.94
CA ARG A 34 1.34 -4.82 -14.98
C ARG A 34 2.31 -3.73 -15.45
N GLN A 35 1.82 -2.51 -15.67
CA GLN A 35 2.65 -1.38 -16.11
C GLN A 35 3.65 -0.96 -15.02
N HIS A 36 3.24 -0.97 -13.75
CA HIS A 36 4.10 -0.61 -12.63
C HIS A 36 5.18 -1.66 -12.30
N LEU A 37 5.03 -2.89 -12.80
CA LEU A 37 6.06 -3.92 -12.69
C LEU A 37 7.19 -3.75 -13.71
N VAL A 38 7.06 -2.85 -14.69
CA VAL A 38 8.10 -2.55 -15.67
C VAL A 38 9.13 -1.63 -15.02
N ALA A 39 10.29 -2.18 -14.70
CA ALA A 39 11.38 -1.45 -14.05
C ALA A 39 12.74 -2.05 -14.42
N ASP A 40 13.79 -1.24 -14.35
CA ASP A 40 15.18 -1.67 -14.58
C ASP A 40 15.79 -2.41 -13.39
N VAL A 41 15.06 -2.49 -12.28
CA VAL A 41 15.47 -3.17 -11.04
C VAL A 41 14.32 -4.03 -10.52
N PRO A 42 14.59 -5.02 -9.66
CA PRO A 42 13.54 -5.81 -9.04
C PRO A 42 12.55 -4.91 -8.27
N VAL A 43 11.26 -5.13 -8.52
CA VAL A 43 10.17 -4.47 -7.82
C VAL A 43 9.68 -5.38 -6.70
N GLY A 44 9.63 -4.84 -5.49
CA GLY A 44 8.98 -5.49 -4.34
C GLY A 44 7.59 -4.94 -4.11
N LEU A 45 6.84 -5.57 -3.23
CA LEU A 45 5.55 -5.10 -2.74
C LEU A 45 5.54 -4.99 -1.22
N LEU A 46 4.99 -3.91 -0.69
CA LEU A 46 4.65 -3.84 0.72
C LEU A 46 3.31 -4.54 0.95
N LEU A 47 3.30 -5.52 1.84
CA LEU A 47 2.17 -6.41 2.08
C LEU A 47 1.79 -6.38 3.56
N SER A 48 0.82 -5.54 3.92
CA SER A 48 0.27 -5.49 5.28
C SER A 48 -0.67 -6.66 5.60
N GLY A 49 -1.23 -7.29 4.55
CA GLY A 49 -2.30 -8.28 4.67
C GLY A 49 -3.70 -7.65 4.72
N GLY A 50 -3.81 -6.32 4.64
CA GLY A 50 -5.05 -5.61 4.38
C GLY A 50 -5.56 -5.86 2.96
N LEU A 51 -6.81 -5.47 2.69
CA LEU A 51 -7.47 -5.74 1.41
C LEU A 51 -6.68 -5.17 0.23
N ASP A 52 -6.29 -3.91 0.31
CA ASP A 52 -5.68 -3.18 -0.81
C ASP A 52 -4.32 -3.74 -1.20
N SER A 53 -3.42 -3.91 -0.23
CA SER A 53 -2.11 -4.51 -0.46
C SER A 53 -2.21 -5.95 -0.97
N SER A 54 -3.20 -6.71 -0.47
CA SER A 54 -3.44 -8.10 -0.90
C SER A 54 -3.93 -8.18 -2.33
N VAL A 55 -4.81 -7.27 -2.76
CA VAL A 55 -5.28 -7.20 -4.16
C VAL A 55 -4.13 -6.85 -5.09
N VAL A 56 -3.31 -5.85 -4.74
CA VAL A 56 -2.13 -5.48 -5.54
C VAL A 56 -1.17 -6.66 -5.65
N ALA A 57 -0.89 -7.36 -4.54
CA ALA A 57 -0.01 -8.53 -4.54
C ALA A 57 -0.57 -9.69 -5.40
N ALA A 58 -1.88 -9.97 -5.30
CA ALA A 58 -2.54 -11.00 -6.09
C ALA A 58 -2.49 -10.69 -7.59
N LEU A 59 -2.71 -9.44 -7.98
CA LEU A 59 -2.61 -8.99 -9.37
C LEU A 59 -1.16 -9.08 -9.87
N ALA A 60 -0.20 -8.61 -9.10
CA ALA A 60 1.22 -8.68 -9.45
C ALA A 60 1.69 -10.12 -9.64
N ARG A 61 1.26 -11.04 -8.76
CA ARG A 61 1.63 -12.47 -8.83
C ARG A 61 1.20 -13.15 -10.12
N ARG A 62 0.16 -12.66 -10.79
CA ARG A 62 -0.27 -13.17 -12.11
C ARG A 62 0.72 -12.86 -13.23
N HIS A 63 1.59 -11.87 -13.03
CA HIS A 63 2.58 -11.45 -14.02
C HIS A 63 3.96 -12.05 -13.80
N GLY A 64 4.17 -12.80 -12.71
CA GLY A 64 5.41 -13.49 -12.44
C GLY A 64 5.71 -13.66 -10.95
N PRO A 65 6.93 -14.06 -10.61
CA PRO A 65 7.40 -14.11 -9.23
C PRO A 65 7.39 -12.71 -8.61
N VAL A 66 6.96 -12.62 -7.36
CA VAL A 66 6.87 -11.35 -6.64
C VAL A 66 7.59 -11.49 -5.30
N ARG A 67 8.41 -10.51 -4.95
CA ARG A 67 8.97 -10.34 -3.62
C ARG A 67 8.07 -9.41 -2.81
N THR A 68 7.67 -9.86 -1.63
CA THR A 68 6.80 -9.11 -0.73
C THR A 68 7.50 -8.84 0.60
N LEU A 69 7.21 -7.70 1.19
CA LEU A 69 7.77 -7.30 2.49
C LEU A 69 6.64 -6.86 3.41
N SER A 70 6.60 -7.39 4.62
CA SER A 70 5.71 -6.94 5.68
C SER A 70 6.49 -6.19 6.75
N MET A 71 5.87 -5.17 7.30
CA MET A 71 6.43 -4.43 8.43
C MET A 71 5.67 -4.80 9.71
N GLY A 72 6.41 -4.92 10.81
CA GLY A 72 5.85 -5.02 12.14
C GLY A 72 6.69 -4.28 13.16
N PHE A 73 6.05 -3.96 14.27
CA PHE A 73 6.70 -3.31 15.39
C PHE A 73 6.99 -4.36 16.49
N ALA A 74 8.21 -4.36 17.01
CA ALA A 74 8.55 -5.24 18.11
C ALA A 74 7.66 -4.93 19.33
N ASP A 75 7.14 -5.99 19.94
CA ASP A 75 6.38 -5.93 21.19
C ASP A 75 5.11 -5.03 21.16
N SER A 76 4.52 -4.81 19.96
CA SER A 76 3.32 -4.00 19.83
C SER A 76 2.10 -4.84 19.41
N GLY A 77 0.92 -4.42 19.89
CA GLY A 77 -0.35 -4.98 19.41
C GLY A 77 -0.71 -4.57 17.97
N LEU A 78 0.16 -3.83 17.29
CA LEU A 78 0.00 -3.32 15.92
C LEU A 78 0.88 -4.11 14.92
N ASP A 79 1.13 -5.38 15.18
CA ASP A 79 1.95 -6.21 14.30
C ASP A 79 1.13 -6.82 13.17
N GLU A 80 1.30 -6.28 11.96
CA GLU A 80 0.61 -6.75 10.76
C GLU A 80 1.31 -7.94 10.05
N ARG A 81 2.52 -8.30 10.48
CA ARG A 81 3.30 -9.39 9.83
C ARG A 81 2.54 -10.73 9.73
N PRO A 82 1.78 -11.17 10.74
CA PRO A 82 1.03 -12.42 10.61
C PRO A 82 0.03 -12.42 9.47
N PHE A 83 -0.61 -11.27 9.19
CA PHE A 83 -1.57 -11.13 8.10
C PHE A 83 -0.86 -11.11 6.73
N GLY A 84 0.22 -10.35 6.61
CA GLY A 84 1.05 -10.32 5.41
C GLY A 84 1.63 -11.70 5.08
N ARG A 85 2.10 -12.44 6.09
CA ARG A 85 2.59 -13.82 5.94
C ARG A 85 1.51 -14.74 5.41
N ALA A 86 0.31 -14.71 5.97
CA ALA A 86 -0.80 -15.56 5.53
C ALA A 86 -1.16 -15.32 4.06
N VAL A 87 -1.20 -14.06 3.63
CA VAL A 87 -1.43 -13.71 2.22
C VAL A 87 -0.27 -14.15 1.33
N SER A 88 0.97 -13.95 1.78
CA SER A 88 2.16 -14.38 1.07
C SER A 88 2.22 -15.88 0.85
N GLU A 89 1.92 -16.67 1.88
CA GLU A 89 1.85 -18.13 1.80
C GLU A 89 0.77 -18.58 0.80
N HIS A 90 -0.40 -17.92 0.83
CA HIS A 90 -1.49 -18.21 -0.11
C HIS A 90 -1.11 -17.92 -1.56
N LEU A 91 -0.41 -16.82 -1.81
CA LEU A 91 -0.01 -16.38 -3.14
C LEU A 91 1.29 -17.03 -3.64
N GLY A 92 2.07 -17.64 -2.75
CA GLY A 92 3.37 -18.21 -3.06
C GLY A 92 4.38 -17.13 -3.47
N THR A 93 4.49 -16.05 -2.69
CA THR A 93 5.46 -14.98 -2.92
C THR A 93 6.75 -15.23 -2.15
N ASP A 94 7.87 -14.61 -2.58
CA ASP A 94 9.11 -14.53 -1.80
C ASP A 94 8.94 -13.44 -0.73
N HIS A 95 8.76 -13.87 0.52
CA HIS A 95 8.32 -12.99 1.60
C HIS A 95 9.39 -12.72 2.64
N GLU A 96 9.56 -11.46 2.98
CA GLU A 96 10.46 -11.00 4.04
C GLU A 96 9.72 -10.15 5.05
N GLU A 97 10.03 -10.36 6.33
CA GLU A 97 9.46 -9.60 7.44
C GLU A 97 10.46 -8.57 7.97
N ILE A 98 10.05 -7.33 7.98
CA ILE A 98 10.79 -6.20 8.53
C ILE A 98 10.29 -5.89 9.93
N VAL A 99 11.20 -5.88 10.89
CA VAL A 99 10.89 -5.47 12.27
C VAL A 99 11.49 -4.11 12.55
N ILE A 100 10.66 -3.19 13.00
CA ILE A 100 11.09 -1.87 13.50
C ILE A 100 10.97 -1.87 15.02
N ARG A 101 12.03 -1.45 15.68
CA ARG A 101 12.08 -1.34 17.15
C ARG A 101 11.82 0.11 17.60
N PRO A 102 11.23 0.30 18.78
CA PRO A 102 10.98 1.65 19.31
C PRO A 102 12.22 2.55 19.34
N GLU A 103 13.38 1.98 19.65
CA GLU A 103 14.64 2.71 19.71
C GLU A 103 15.07 3.24 18.31
N GLU A 104 14.76 2.49 17.25
CA GLU A 104 15.04 2.90 15.87
C GLU A 104 14.16 4.09 15.49
N ILE A 105 12.90 4.09 15.94
CA ILE A 105 11.96 5.20 15.67
C ILE A 105 12.48 6.47 16.37
N VAL A 106 12.74 6.38 17.67
CA VAL A 106 13.22 7.53 18.46
C VAL A 106 14.55 8.06 17.90
N GLY A 107 15.47 7.16 17.57
CA GLY A 107 16.79 7.53 17.03
C GLY A 107 16.75 8.12 15.62
N SER A 108 15.62 8.02 14.92
CA SER A 108 15.49 8.49 13.53
C SER A 108 14.66 9.78 13.38
N VAL A 109 14.14 10.33 14.47
CA VAL A 109 13.27 11.54 14.42
C VAL A 109 14.02 12.75 13.86
N GLU A 110 15.24 13.01 14.33
CA GLU A 110 16.05 14.14 13.85
C GLU A 110 16.35 14.03 12.35
N GLU A 111 16.70 12.84 11.89
CA GLU A 111 16.96 12.58 10.48
C GLU A 111 15.69 12.72 9.64
N ALA A 112 14.56 12.23 10.10
CA ALA A 112 13.28 12.41 9.42
C ALA A 112 12.91 13.88 9.30
N ALA A 113 13.10 14.66 10.38
CA ALA A 113 12.88 16.11 10.36
C ALA A 113 13.75 16.82 9.33
N TRP A 114 15.01 16.39 9.19
CA TRP A 114 15.92 16.92 8.17
C TRP A 114 15.42 16.68 6.74
N TYR A 115 14.90 15.48 6.46
CA TYR A 115 14.40 15.14 5.12
C TYR A 115 13.07 15.83 4.77
N VAL A 116 12.23 16.05 5.75
CA VAL A 116 10.92 16.74 5.54
C VAL A 116 11.12 18.24 5.35
N ASP A 117 12.15 18.81 5.98
CA ASP A 117 12.50 20.25 5.92
C ASP A 117 11.34 21.18 6.31
N ASP A 118 10.40 20.68 7.10
CA ASP A 118 9.24 21.41 7.60
C ASP A 118 8.77 20.82 8.95
N LEU A 119 7.84 21.51 9.62
CA LEU A 119 7.17 20.98 10.78
C LEU A 119 6.20 19.87 10.36
N PHE A 120 6.38 18.70 10.94
CA PHE A 120 5.45 17.58 10.73
C PHE A 120 4.94 17.05 12.07
N GLY A 121 3.65 16.72 12.12
CA GLY A 121 2.98 16.12 13.28
C GLY A 121 2.62 14.64 13.08
N ASP A 122 2.98 14.06 11.93
CA ASP A 122 2.67 12.68 11.59
C ASP A 122 3.87 11.75 11.84
N TRP A 123 3.74 10.87 12.81
CA TRP A 123 4.73 9.84 13.14
C TRP A 123 4.93 8.82 12.00
N GLY A 124 3.97 8.71 11.09
CA GLY A 124 4.06 7.88 9.89
C GLY A 124 5.28 8.20 9.03
N VAL A 125 5.73 9.43 9.01
CA VAL A 125 6.93 9.86 8.27
C VAL A 125 8.18 9.11 8.74
N VAL A 126 8.39 9.00 10.06
CA VAL A 126 9.58 8.34 10.62
C VAL A 126 9.55 6.84 10.32
N THR A 127 8.41 6.20 10.51
CA THR A 127 8.25 4.76 10.27
C THR A 127 8.35 4.41 8.79
N THR A 128 7.80 5.24 7.92
CA THR A 128 7.91 5.09 6.46
C THR A 128 9.35 5.25 5.98
N MET A 129 10.08 6.23 6.50
CA MET A 129 11.50 6.40 6.20
C MET A 129 12.31 5.16 6.60
N LEU A 130 12.07 4.64 7.81
CA LEU A 130 12.73 3.42 8.29
C LEU A 130 12.38 2.21 7.45
N LEU A 131 11.11 2.06 7.08
CA LEU A 131 10.63 0.98 6.21
C LEU A 131 11.36 1.00 4.87
N TYR A 132 11.39 2.13 4.19
CA TYR A 132 12.07 2.22 2.89
C TYR A 132 13.59 2.02 2.99
N ARG A 133 14.21 2.44 4.09
CA ARG A 133 15.62 2.15 4.36
C ARG A 133 15.84 0.63 4.46
N LYS A 134 15.02 -0.05 5.26
CA LYS A 134 15.12 -1.51 5.41
C LYS A 134 14.80 -2.26 4.12
N CYS A 135 13.84 -1.79 3.31
CA CYS A 135 13.60 -2.34 1.97
C CYS A 135 14.84 -2.23 1.08
N ARG A 136 15.49 -1.06 1.09
CA ARG A 136 16.74 -0.86 0.35
C ARG A 136 17.87 -1.78 0.84
N ASP A 137 18.00 -1.94 2.15
CA ASP A 137 19.02 -2.79 2.77
C ASP A 137 18.76 -4.28 2.47
N ALA A 138 17.48 -4.68 2.29
CA ALA A 138 17.06 -5.97 1.75
C ALA A 138 17.26 -6.10 0.23
N GLY A 139 17.82 -5.09 -0.45
CA GLY A 139 18.08 -5.10 -1.88
C GLY A 139 16.90 -4.70 -2.76
N VAL A 140 15.81 -4.21 -2.18
CA VAL A 140 14.62 -3.74 -2.91
C VAL A 140 14.67 -2.22 -3.03
N LYS A 141 14.80 -1.71 -4.26
CA LYS A 141 14.91 -0.28 -4.54
C LYS A 141 13.60 0.37 -4.98
N VAL A 142 12.67 -0.43 -5.47
CA VAL A 142 11.34 0.01 -5.90
C VAL A 142 10.31 -0.87 -5.22
N VAL A 143 9.32 -0.26 -4.60
CA VAL A 143 8.20 -0.98 -3.99
C VAL A 143 6.88 -0.46 -4.51
N LEU A 144 5.93 -1.38 -4.75
CA LEU A 144 4.53 -1.05 -4.94
C LEU A 144 3.84 -1.06 -3.58
N VAL A 145 2.91 -0.16 -3.41
CA VAL A 145 2.10 0.01 -2.19
C VAL A 145 0.63 0.12 -2.53
N GLY A 146 -0.25 -0.12 -1.56
CA GLY A 146 -1.70 0.09 -1.69
C GLY A 146 -2.15 1.52 -1.41
N GLU A 147 -1.23 2.46 -1.32
CA GLU A 147 -1.50 3.86 -0.99
C GLU A 147 -2.48 4.51 -1.96
N GLY A 148 -3.36 5.35 -1.44
CA GLY A 148 -4.40 6.02 -2.23
C GLY A 148 -5.71 5.23 -2.36
N SER A 149 -5.75 3.98 -1.94
CA SER A 149 -6.98 3.16 -1.99
C SER A 149 -8.05 3.69 -1.05
N ASP A 150 -7.69 4.06 0.16
CA ASP A 150 -8.62 4.60 1.16
C ASP A 150 -9.27 5.91 0.70
N GLU A 151 -8.52 6.75 0.01
CA GLU A 151 -9.00 8.01 -0.56
C GLU A 151 -9.99 7.77 -1.71
N VAL A 152 -9.76 6.75 -2.52
CA VAL A 152 -10.60 6.45 -3.69
C VAL A 152 -11.82 5.63 -3.32
N PHE A 153 -11.68 4.67 -2.41
CA PHE A 153 -12.72 3.71 -2.06
C PHE A 153 -13.38 3.97 -0.70
N GLY A 154 -12.99 5.05 -0.01
CA GLY A 154 -13.60 5.45 1.25
C GLY A 154 -13.24 4.54 2.42
N GLY A 155 -11.99 4.08 2.50
CA GLY A 155 -11.51 3.15 3.54
C GLY A 155 -11.37 3.78 4.93
N TYR A 156 -11.23 5.10 5.03
CA TYR A 156 -11.12 5.76 6.33
C TYR A 156 -12.45 5.80 7.08
N PRO A 157 -12.46 5.59 8.41
CA PRO A 157 -13.68 5.63 9.22
C PRO A 157 -14.48 6.94 9.10
N ASP A 158 -13.80 8.05 8.84
CA ASP A 158 -14.43 9.37 8.70
C ASP A 158 -15.34 9.45 7.46
N PHE A 159 -15.04 8.71 6.40
CA PHE A 159 -15.92 8.66 5.23
C PHE A 159 -17.25 7.96 5.52
N ALA A 160 -17.23 6.94 6.39
CA ALA A 160 -18.45 6.26 6.80
C ALA A 160 -19.38 7.17 7.62
N SER A 161 -18.82 8.10 8.40
CA SER A 161 -19.60 9.08 9.19
C SER A 161 -20.13 10.23 8.35
N ALA A 162 -19.45 10.61 7.27
CA ALA A 162 -19.88 11.70 6.38
C ALA A 162 -21.05 11.31 5.47
N GLY A 163 -21.25 10.02 5.15
CA GLY A 163 -22.35 9.52 4.34
C GLY A 163 -23.69 9.36 5.07
N GLY A 164 -23.74 9.63 6.37
CA GLY A 164 -24.95 9.49 7.21
C GLY A 164 -25.72 10.80 7.49
N ALA A 165 -25.38 11.89 6.82
CA ALA A 165 -26.04 13.17 6.97
C ALA A 165 -26.90 13.51 5.73
N GLU A 166 -27.95 12.69 5.48
CA GLU A 166 -29.14 13.04 4.69
C GLU A 166 -30.40 12.73 5.46
#